data_1420fee3d8304afdaa96165aa553d71f
#
_entry.id   1420fee3d8304afdaa96165aa553d71f
#
_cell.length_a   1.000
_cell.length_b   1.000
_cell.length_c   1.000
_cell.angle_alpha   90.00
_cell.angle_beta   90.00
_cell.angle_gamma   90.00
#
_symmetry.space_group_name_H-M   'P 1'
#
loop_
_entity.id
_entity.type
_entity.pdbx_description
1 polymer ?
#
loop_
_entity_poly.entity_id
_entity_poly.type
_entity_poly.pdbx_seq_one_letter_code
_entity_poly.pdbx_strand_id
1 'polypeptide(L)'
;TPADAGAQEVLIVALRKLGFEVTRLRFGEIENFFAERKGPGKHLCFAGHTDVVPPGEGWSHGPFDGDEQDGVLYGRGAVDMKGGIAAFVAAASRVPGHVSLLITGDEEGEAVDGTVRVLDWMQEHGKIPDFCVVGEPTSKAVLGDVVKVGRRGSLNAVITMQGRQGHAAYPHLAENAVHKLLPALAALAAHRL
;
A
#
# COMPACT_ATOMS: atom_id res chain seq x y z
N THR A 1 2.07 -0.54 -9.29
CA THR A 1 2.58 0.28 -10.40
C THR A 1 2.48 1.74 -10.02
N PRO A 2 3.46 2.59 -10.31
CA PRO A 2 3.43 4.01 -9.97
C PRO A 2 2.36 4.80 -10.77
N ALA A 3 1.76 4.21 -11.79
CA ALA A 3 0.71 4.85 -12.59
C ALA A 3 -0.67 4.53 -12.00
N ASP A 4 -1.42 5.56 -11.61
CA ASP A 4 -2.77 5.44 -11.02
C ASP A 4 -3.81 4.80 -11.97
N ALA A 5 -3.59 4.86 -13.28
CA ALA A 5 -4.49 4.35 -14.32
C ALA A 5 -5.95 4.83 -14.20
N GLY A 6 -6.19 5.97 -13.53
CA GLY A 6 -7.50 6.59 -13.38
C GLY A 6 -8.30 6.13 -12.16
N ALA A 7 -7.76 5.28 -11.29
CA ALA A 7 -8.46 4.81 -10.10
C ALA A 7 -8.81 5.96 -9.15
N GLN A 8 -7.87 6.90 -8.92
CA GLN A 8 -8.12 8.06 -8.08
C GLN A 8 -9.19 8.98 -8.69
N GLU A 9 -9.24 9.13 -10.01
CA GLU A 9 -10.26 9.97 -10.65
C GLU A 9 -11.68 9.44 -10.41
N VAL A 10 -11.89 8.14 -10.54
CA VAL A 10 -13.18 7.50 -10.24
C VAL A 10 -13.59 7.77 -8.80
N LEU A 11 -12.65 7.64 -7.87
CA LEU A 11 -12.88 7.89 -6.44
C LEU A 11 -13.17 9.37 -6.16
N ILE A 12 -12.42 10.28 -6.75
CA ILE A 12 -12.61 11.74 -6.61
C ILE A 12 -14.01 12.15 -7.10
N VAL A 13 -14.45 11.63 -8.24
CA VAL A 13 -15.79 11.90 -8.77
C VAL A 13 -16.87 11.41 -7.81
N ALA A 14 -16.71 10.22 -7.23
CA ALA A 14 -17.65 9.68 -6.25
C ALA A 14 -17.68 10.54 -4.96
N LEU A 15 -16.53 10.92 -4.43
CA LEU A 15 -16.42 11.72 -3.22
C LEU A 15 -17.00 13.12 -3.39
N ARG A 16 -16.77 13.77 -4.52
CA ARG A 16 -17.36 15.10 -4.82
C ARG A 16 -18.90 15.05 -4.84
N LYS A 17 -19.50 13.98 -5.37
CA LYS A 17 -20.96 13.78 -5.32
C LYS A 17 -21.49 13.64 -3.89
N LEU A 18 -20.64 13.20 -2.95
CA LEU A 18 -20.96 13.08 -1.53
C LEU A 18 -20.62 14.35 -0.72
N GLY A 19 -20.24 15.44 -1.39
CA GLY A 19 -19.94 16.72 -0.75
C GLY A 19 -18.54 16.85 -0.17
N PHE A 20 -17.60 16.00 -0.57
CA PHE A 20 -16.20 16.15 -0.17
C PHE A 20 -15.50 17.22 -1.01
N GLU A 21 -14.73 18.07 -0.33
CA GLU A 21 -13.71 18.91 -0.95
C GLU A 21 -12.46 18.07 -1.17
N VAL A 22 -11.94 18.07 -2.40
CA VAL A 22 -10.79 17.24 -2.77
C VAL A 22 -9.60 18.11 -3.15
N THR A 23 -8.49 17.91 -2.47
CA THR A 23 -7.18 18.49 -2.78
C THR A 23 -6.29 17.43 -3.40
N ARG A 24 -5.92 17.60 -4.67
CA ARG A 24 -4.93 16.74 -5.34
C ARG A 24 -3.54 17.11 -4.87
N LEU A 25 -2.73 16.11 -4.59
CA LEU A 25 -1.38 16.26 -4.07
C LEU A 25 -0.45 15.40 -4.93
N ARG A 26 0.42 16.05 -5.69
CA ARG A 26 1.43 15.36 -6.47
C ARG A 26 2.80 15.61 -5.88
N PHE A 27 3.51 14.51 -5.60
CA PHE A 27 4.88 14.54 -5.13
C PHE A 27 5.72 13.66 -6.07
N GLY A 28 6.76 14.25 -6.66
CA GLY A 28 7.46 13.59 -7.75
C GLY A 28 6.51 13.18 -8.88
N GLU A 29 6.52 11.91 -9.22
CA GLU A 29 5.61 11.34 -10.23
C GLU A 29 4.36 10.69 -9.60
N ILE A 30 4.21 10.71 -8.28
CA ILE A 30 3.14 10.05 -7.56
C ILE A 30 1.95 10.98 -7.37
N GLU A 31 0.79 10.50 -7.81
CA GLU A 31 -0.49 11.14 -7.54
C GLU A 31 -1.05 10.67 -6.19
N ASN A 32 -1.45 11.62 -5.38
CA ASN A 32 -2.13 11.40 -4.11
C ASN A 32 -3.30 12.39 -4.01
N PHE A 33 -4.18 12.20 -3.05
CA PHE A 33 -5.14 13.24 -2.70
C PHE A 33 -5.57 13.16 -1.24
N PHE A 34 -6.02 14.30 -0.73
CA PHE A 34 -6.76 14.42 0.51
C PHE A 34 -8.19 14.91 0.20
N ALA A 35 -9.18 14.22 0.75
CA ALA A 35 -10.58 14.61 0.61
C ALA A 35 -11.21 14.81 1.99
N GLU A 36 -11.96 15.89 2.18
CA GLU A 36 -12.58 16.20 3.46
C GLU A 36 -14.04 16.63 3.28
N ARG A 37 -14.91 16.11 4.13
CA ARG A 37 -16.26 16.60 4.31
C ARG A 37 -16.44 16.99 5.77
N LYS A 38 -16.54 18.30 6.02
CA LYS A 38 -16.79 18.83 7.38
C LYS A 38 -18.18 18.47 7.85
N GLY A 39 -18.29 18.20 9.13
CA GLY A 39 -19.55 17.83 9.77
C GLY A 39 -19.44 17.88 11.29
N PRO A 40 -20.50 17.54 12.01
CA PRO A 40 -20.48 17.52 13.48
C PRO A 40 -19.63 16.36 14.01
N GLY A 41 -19.09 16.57 15.23
CA GLY A 41 -18.38 15.55 15.99
C GLY A 41 -16.88 15.49 15.75
N LYS A 42 -16.31 14.37 16.09
CA LYS A 42 -14.87 14.10 15.96
C LYS A 42 -14.50 13.85 14.51
N HIS A 43 -13.28 14.24 14.15
CA HIS A 43 -12.73 14.05 12.82
C HIS A 43 -12.19 12.63 12.67
N LEU A 44 -12.80 11.84 11.80
CA LEU A 44 -12.35 10.51 11.42
C LEU A 44 -11.67 10.58 10.04
N CYS A 45 -10.43 10.13 9.94
CA CYS A 45 -9.74 9.93 8.67
C CYS A 45 -9.72 8.46 8.31
N PHE A 46 -9.95 8.14 7.03
CA PHE A 46 -9.65 6.85 6.44
C PHE A 46 -8.39 7.00 5.57
N ALA A 47 -7.41 6.13 5.80
CA ALA A 47 -6.19 6.09 4.99
C ALA A 47 -6.17 4.83 4.13
N GLY A 48 -5.78 4.98 2.87
CA GLY A 48 -5.67 3.90 1.92
C GLY A 48 -4.82 4.25 0.71
N HIS A 49 -4.61 3.23 -0.15
CA HIS A 49 -3.81 3.37 -1.36
C HIS A 49 -4.51 2.84 -2.59
N THR A 50 -4.12 3.35 -3.76
CA THR A 50 -4.67 2.92 -5.06
C THR A 50 -3.68 2.16 -5.92
N ASP A 51 -2.40 2.27 -5.62
CA ASP A 51 -1.36 1.46 -6.25
C ASP A 51 -1.46 -0.01 -5.85
N VAL A 52 -0.82 -0.86 -6.61
CA VAL A 52 -0.88 -2.31 -6.43
C VAL A 52 0.46 -2.95 -6.81
N VAL A 53 0.82 -4.04 -6.15
CA VAL A 53 1.95 -4.86 -6.56
C VAL A 53 1.72 -5.48 -7.95
N PRO A 54 2.78 -5.87 -8.68
CA PRO A 54 2.65 -6.60 -9.94
C PRO A 54 1.74 -7.83 -9.77
N PRO A 55 0.91 -8.16 -10.77
CA PRO A 55 -0.07 -9.25 -10.62
C PRO A 55 0.57 -10.63 -10.45
N GLY A 56 1.78 -10.86 -11.00
CA GLY A 56 2.38 -12.18 -11.06
C GLY A 56 1.67 -13.08 -12.07
N GLU A 57 1.82 -14.39 -11.90
CA GLU A 57 1.27 -15.43 -12.78
C GLU A 57 0.20 -16.27 -12.06
N GLY A 58 -0.50 -17.12 -12.81
CA GLY A 58 -1.45 -18.09 -12.26
C GLY A 58 -2.87 -17.59 -12.01
N TRP A 59 -3.25 -16.45 -12.58
CA TRP A 59 -4.60 -15.93 -12.50
C TRP A 59 -5.59 -16.76 -13.34
N SER A 60 -6.76 -17.07 -12.79
CA SER A 60 -7.89 -17.70 -13.51
C SER A 60 -8.73 -16.69 -14.29
N HIS A 61 -8.63 -15.40 -13.95
CA HIS A 61 -9.29 -14.25 -14.60
C HIS A 61 -8.22 -13.22 -14.94
N GLY A 62 -8.49 -12.28 -15.84
CA GLY A 62 -7.57 -11.19 -16.10
C GLY A 62 -7.35 -10.35 -14.82
N PRO A 63 -6.11 -10.13 -14.39
CA PRO A 63 -5.83 -9.49 -13.10
C PRO A 63 -6.33 -8.05 -12.99
N PHE A 64 -6.69 -7.41 -14.11
CA PHE A 64 -7.18 -6.04 -14.16
C PHE A 64 -8.54 -5.90 -14.86
N ASP A 65 -9.22 -7.03 -15.16
CA ASP A 65 -10.50 -7.00 -15.86
C ASP A 65 -11.66 -6.67 -14.91
N GLY A 66 -11.53 -7.00 -13.63
CA GLY A 66 -12.56 -6.76 -12.63
C GLY A 66 -13.77 -7.70 -12.81
N ASP A 67 -13.52 -8.94 -13.22
CA ASP A 67 -14.55 -9.94 -13.43
C ASP A 67 -15.32 -10.25 -12.14
N GLU A 68 -16.63 -10.35 -12.25
CA GLU A 68 -17.49 -10.82 -11.16
C GLU A 68 -18.08 -12.18 -11.53
N GLN A 69 -17.83 -13.18 -10.71
CA GLN A 69 -18.42 -14.51 -10.85
C GLN A 69 -18.91 -15.03 -9.49
N ASP A 70 -20.14 -15.48 -9.43
CA ASP A 70 -20.76 -16.04 -8.23
C ASP A 70 -20.68 -15.14 -6.98
N GLY A 71 -20.76 -13.82 -7.18
CA GLY A 71 -20.66 -12.80 -6.12
C GLY A 71 -19.23 -12.54 -5.63
N VAL A 72 -18.22 -13.05 -6.33
CA VAL A 72 -16.80 -12.80 -6.06
C VAL A 72 -16.23 -11.91 -7.14
N LEU A 73 -15.62 -10.79 -6.72
CA LEU A 73 -14.89 -9.88 -7.60
C LEU A 73 -13.42 -10.31 -7.70
N TYR A 74 -12.97 -10.64 -8.90
CA TYR A 74 -11.60 -11.03 -9.20
C TYR A 74 -10.81 -9.84 -9.72
N GLY A 75 -9.66 -9.54 -9.08
CA GLY A 75 -8.80 -8.46 -9.55
C GLY A 75 -7.66 -8.13 -8.59
N ARG A 76 -6.52 -7.74 -9.14
CA ARG A 76 -5.40 -7.21 -8.37
C ARG A 76 -5.83 -5.88 -7.72
N GLY A 77 -5.66 -5.77 -6.38
CA GLY A 77 -6.09 -4.61 -5.61
C GLY A 77 -7.57 -4.62 -5.20
N ALA A 78 -8.34 -5.67 -5.51
CA ALA A 78 -9.72 -5.78 -5.05
C ALA A 78 -9.80 -5.92 -3.52
N VAL A 79 -8.96 -6.78 -2.94
CA VAL A 79 -8.86 -6.97 -1.47
C VAL A 79 -7.91 -5.95 -0.88
N ASP A 80 -6.76 -5.74 -1.48
CA ASP A 80 -5.70 -4.84 -1.05
C ASP A 80 -5.53 -3.70 -2.08
N MET A 81 -6.14 -2.52 -1.83
CA MET A 81 -7.14 -2.34 -0.77
C MET A 81 -8.37 -1.56 -1.26
N LYS A 82 -8.64 -1.57 -2.61
CA LYS A 82 -9.73 -0.79 -3.21
C LYS A 82 -11.12 -1.18 -2.69
N GLY A 83 -11.31 -2.47 -2.29
CA GLY A 83 -12.54 -2.91 -1.63
C GLY A 83 -12.79 -2.21 -0.30
N GLY A 84 -11.75 -2.04 0.52
CA GLY A 84 -11.81 -1.27 1.77
C GLY A 84 -12.16 0.20 1.53
N ILE A 85 -11.57 0.82 0.51
CA ILE A 85 -11.89 2.20 0.10
C ILE A 85 -13.36 2.31 -0.33
N ALA A 86 -13.84 1.40 -1.16
CA ALA A 86 -15.23 1.40 -1.62
C ALA A 86 -16.22 1.23 -0.46
N ALA A 87 -15.91 0.35 0.49
CA ALA A 87 -16.71 0.15 1.69
C ALA A 87 -16.77 1.42 2.55
N PHE A 88 -15.64 2.12 2.73
CA PHE A 88 -15.62 3.39 3.44
C PHE A 88 -16.45 4.48 2.74
N VAL A 89 -16.32 4.63 1.43
CA VAL A 89 -17.12 5.59 0.65
C VAL A 89 -18.62 5.29 0.78
N ALA A 90 -19.01 4.02 0.72
CA ALA A 90 -20.40 3.59 0.91
C ALA A 90 -20.88 3.90 2.34
N ALA A 91 -20.07 3.68 3.37
CA ALA A 91 -20.40 4.04 4.74
C ALA A 91 -20.52 5.56 4.92
N ALA A 92 -19.54 6.33 4.40
CA ALA A 92 -19.56 7.79 4.47
C ALA A 92 -20.77 8.43 3.78
N SER A 93 -21.36 7.77 2.78
CA SER A 93 -22.59 8.24 2.13
C SER A 93 -23.84 8.17 3.02
N ARG A 94 -23.80 7.37 4.09
CA ARG A 94 -24.95 7.07 4.96
C ARG A 94 -24.92 7.79 6.30
N VAL A 95 -23.80 8.37 6.68
CA VAL A 95 -23.64 9.00 7.99
C VAL A 95 -23.19 10.45 7.86
N PRO A 96 -23.80 11.39 8.59
CA PRO A 96 -23.26 12.73 8.73
C PRO A 96 -22.05 12.67 9.66
N GLY A 97 -21.08 13.58 9.47
CA GLY A 97 -19.93 13.65 10.37
C GLY A 97 -18.76 14.34 9.70
N HIS A 98 -17.75 14.67 10.51
CA HIS A 98 -16.49 15.18 10.01
C HIS A 98 -15.62 13.99 9.60
N VAL A 99 -15.50 13.78 8.29
CA VAL A 99 -14.77 12.62 7.71
C VAL A 99 -13.80 13.10 6.63
N SER A 100 -12.66 12.44 6.56
CA SER A 100 -11.69 12.65 5.49
C SER A 100 -11.12 11.34 4.97
N LEU A 101 -10.53 11.41 3.77
CA LEU A 101 -9.75 10.35 3.17
C LEU A 101 -8.36 10.89 2.83
N LEU A 102 -7.34 10.14 3.23
CA LEU A 102 -5.98 10.23 2.73
C LEU A 102 -5.78 9.07 1.76
N ILE A 103 -5.56 9.37 0.50
CA ILE A 103 -5.31 8.34 -0.53
C ILE A 103 -3.95 8.58 -1.18
N THR A 104 -3.13 7.55 -1.15
CA THR A 104 -1.80 7.55 -1.76
C THR A 104 -1.73 6.63 -2.97
N GLY A 105 -0.78 6.91 -3.87
CA GLY A 105 -0.40 6.06 -4.99
C GLY A 105 0.97 5.40 -4.83
N ASP A 106 1.58 5.44 -3.63
CA ASP A 106 2.90 4.88 -3.35
C ASP A 106 2.94 4.26 -1.94
N GLU A 107 2.13 3.22 -1.72
CA GLU A 107 2.20 2.39 -0.51
C GLU A 107 2.99 1.11 -0.79
N GLU A 108 2.74 0.49 -1.94
CA GLU A 108 3.30 -0.78 -2.39
C GLU A 108 4.66 -0.62 -3.11
N GLY A 109 5.08 0.63 -3.34
CA GLY A 109 6.32 0.97 -4.02
C GLY A 109 7.44 1.34 -3.04
N GLU A 110 8.14 2.45 -3.34
CA GLU A 110 9.23 2.95 -2.51
C GLU A 110 8.75 3.65 -1.24
N ALA A 111 7.47 4.04 -1.19
CA ALA A 111 6.79 4.73 -0.08
C ALA A 111 7.46 6.07 0.32
N VAL A 112 8.05 6.77 -0.66
CA VAL A 112 8.77 8.03 -0.45
C VAL A 112 7.89 9.25 -0.75
N ASP A 113 7.12 9.18 -1.82
CA ASP A 113 6.28 10.27 -2.32
C ASP A 113 4.77 10.03 -2.06
N GLY A 114 4.45 9.08 -1.19
CA GLY A 114 3.11 8.69 -0.80
C GLY A 114 2.66 9.27 0.54
N THR A 115 2.25 8.39 1.44
CA THR A 115 1.61 8.71 2.73
C THR A 115 2.39 9.72 3.56
N VAL A 116 3.72 9.62 3.65
CA VAL A 116 4.56 10.52 4.45
C VAL A 116 4.38 11.97 3.97
N ARG A 117 4.42 12.20 2.66
CA ARG A 117 4.27 13.54 2.08
C ARG A 117 2.88 14.11 2.27
N VAL A 118 1.85 13.25 2.21
CA VAL A 118 0.48 13.68 2.48
C VAL A 118 0.30 14.04 3.96
N LEU A 119 0.90 13.29 4.88
CA LEU A 119 0.88 13.60 6.32
C LEU A 119 1.58 14.93 6.64
N ASP A 120 2.74 15.22 6.02
CA ASP A 120 3.41 16.51 6.15
C ASP A 120 2.50 17.64 5.71
N TRP A 121 1.87 17.49 4.53
CA TRP A 121 0.90 18.47 4.02
C TRP A 121 -0.31 18.63 4.96
N MET A 122 -0.86 17.52 5.50
CA MET A 122 -1.97 17.58 6.46
C MET A 122 -1.59 18.34 7.72
N GLN A 123 -0.38 18.14 8.23
CA GLN A 123 0.13 18.87 9.40
C GLN A 123 0.26 20.36 9.12
N GLU A 124 0.85 20.75 7.99
CA GLU A 124 1.02 22.14 7.58
C GLU A 124 -0.32 22.88 7.40
N HIS A 125 -1.37 22.16 7.01
CA HIS A 125 -2.71 22.72 6.73
C HIS A 125 -3.72 22.51 7.86
N GLY A 126 -3.27 22.03 9.03
CA GLY A 126 -4.14 21.82 10.19
C GLY A 126 -5.23 20.76 9.98
N LYS A 127 -4.94 19.71 9.18
CA LYS A 127 -5.86 18.63 8.83
C LYS A 127 -5.68 17.37 9.68
N ILE A 128 -5.24 17.54 10.94
CA ILE A 128 -4.97 16.40 11.82
C ILE A 128 -6.30 15.81 12.33
N PRO A 129 -6.57 14.52 12.09
CA PRO A 129 -7.79 13.88 12.57
C PRO A 129 -7.68 13.48 14.05
N ASP A 130 -8.84 13.33 14.71
CA ASP A 130 -8.91 12.73 16.06
C ASP A 130 -8.67 11.22 16.01
N PHE A 131 -9.09 10.55 14.94
CA PHE A 131 -8.97 9.11 14.73
C PHE A 131 -8.61 8.81 13.27
N CYS A 132 -7.86 7.74 13.07
CA CYS A 132 -7.57 7.22 11.73
C CYS A 132 -7.83 5.72 11.67
N VAL A 133 -8.49 5.30 10.58
CA VAL A 133 -8.63 3.89 10.19
C VAL A 133 -7.83 3.69 8.91
N VAL A 134 -6.87 2.77 8.94
CA VAL A 134 -6.15 2.30 7.76
C VAL A 134 -6.91 1.09 7.22
N GLY A 135 -7.39 1.17 5.98
CA GLY A 135 -8.35 0.21 5.42
C GLY A 135 -7.76 -1.09 4.90
N GLU A 136 -6.60 -1.48 5.38
CA GLU A 136 -5.91 -2.71 5.01
C GLU A 136 -6.68 -3.97 5.41
N PRO A 137 -6.58 -5.06 4.62
CA PRO A 137 -7.24 -6.32 4.92
C PRO A 137 -6.59 -7.00 6.14
N THR A 138 -7.36 -7.17 7.22
CA THR A 138 -6.86 -7.75 8.47
C THR A 138 -7.64 -8.99 8.94
N SER A 139 -8.86 -9.16 8.47
CA SER A 139 -9.72 -10.29 8.85
C SER A 139 -9.13 -11.64 8.43
N LYS A 140 -9.36 -12.68 9.23
CA LYS A 140 -8.80 -14.03 9.00
C LYS A 140 -9.87 -15.05 8.62
N ALA A 141 -10.90 -15.21 9.41
CA ALA A 141 -11.93 -16.23 9.22
C ALA A 141 -13.28 -15.61 8.87
N VAL A 142 -13.63 -14.52 9.51
CA VAL A 142 -14.85 -13.75 9.25
C VAL A 142 -14.55 -12.27 9.23
N LEU A 143 -15.36 -11.51 8.51
CA LEU A 143 -15.17 -10.06 8.38
C LEU A 143 -15.19 -9.38 9.76
N GLY A 144 -14.12 -8.64 10.07
CA GLY A 144 -13.97 -7.87 11.31
C GLY A 144 -13.51 -8.67 12.54
N ASP A 145 -13.10 -9.92 12.38
CA ASP A 145 -12.60 -10.75 13.49
C ASP A 145 -11.21 -10.34 14.00
N VAL A 146 -10.45 -9.62 13.21
CA VAL A 146 -9.10 -9.13 13.57
C VAL A 146 -8.94 -7.68 13.19
N VAL A 147 -8.52 -6.88 14.17
CA VAL A 147 -8.08 -5.49 13.96
C VAL A 147 -6.64 -5.35 14.46
N LYS A 148 -5.76 -4.79 13.62
CA LYS A 148 -4.38 -4.48 14.02
C LYS A 148 -4.33 -3.10 14.66
N VAL A 149 -3.80 -3.03 15.88
CA VAL A 149 -3.64 -1.78 16.65
C VAL A 149 -2.20 -1.26 16.68
N GLY A 150 -1.32 -1.92 15.94
CA GLY A 150 0.10 -1.54 15.78
C GLY A 150 0.74 -2.31 14.64
N ARG A 151 1.92 -1.89 14.25
CA ARG A 151 2.70 -2.51 13.16
C ARG A 151 4.08 -2.91 13.65
N ARG A 152 4.63 -3.97 13.06
CA ARG A 152 6.04 -4.34 13.20
C ARG A 152 6.88 -3.48 12.26
N GLY A 153 8.17 -3.33 12.57
CA GLY A 153 9.14 -2.79 11.63
C GLY A 153 9.46 -3.77 10.51
N SER A 154 10.03 -3.25 9.42
CA SER A 154 10.62 -4.02 8.33
C SER A 154 12.06 -3.55 8.12
N LEU A 155 12.95 -4.49 7.83
CA LEU A 155 14.34 -4.21 7.50
C LEU A 155 14.71 -5.00 6.24
N ASN A 156 15.12 -4.29 5.20
CA ASN A 156 15.65 -4.87 3.99
C ASN A 156 17.17 -4.70 3.97
N ALA A 157 17.89 -5.75 3.61
CA ALA A 157 19.34 -5.72 3.47
C ALA A 157 19.78 -6.37 2.16
N VAL A 158 20.76 -5.77 1.50
CA VAL A 158 21.41 -6.33 0.32
C VAL A 158 22.83 -6.71 0.69
N ILE A 159 23.18 -7.97 0.51
CA ILE A 159 24.54 -8.48 0.76
C ILE A 159 25.19 -8.75 -0.58
N THR A 160 26.26 -8.03 -0.89
CA THR A 160 27.04 -8.21 -2.10
C THR A 160 28.35 -8.87 -1.77
N MET A 161 28.68 -9.99 -2.44
CA MET A 161 29.96 -10.70 -2.27
C MET A 161 30.75 -10.63 -3.58
N GLN A 162 31.97 -10.10 -3.49
CA GLN A 162 32.90 -10.10 -4.62
C GLN A 162 33.75 -11.36 -4.66
N GLY A 163 33.84 -11.95 -5.83
CA GLY A 163 34.72 -13.06 -6.14
C GLY A 163 35.83 -12.65 -7.10
N ARG A 164 36.71 -13.59 -7.41
CA ARG A 164 37.73 -13.45 -8.45
C ARG A 164 37.58 -14.58 -9.47
N GLN A 165 37.37 -14.19 -10.73
CA GLN A 165 37.25 -15.15 -11.82
C GLN A 165 38.55 -15.95 -12.01
N GLY A 166 38.43 -17.23 -12.32
CA GLY A 166 39.55 -18.09 -12.64
C GLY A 166 39.09 -19.36 -13.36
N HIS A 167 40.06 -20.14 -13.85
CA HIS A 167 39.79 -21.38 -14.53
C HIS A 167 39.37 -22.47 -13.54
N ALA A 168 38.35 -23.26 -13.86
CA ALA A 168 37.80 -24.28 -12.98
C ALA A 168 38.83 -25.34 -12.56
N ALA A 169 39.83 -25.65 -13.41
CA ALA A 169 40.90 -26.55 -13.08
C ALA A 169 41.94 -26.01 -12.07
N TYR A 170 41.89 -24.67 -11.79
CA TYR A 170 42.81 -24.01 -10.88
C TYR A 170 42.05 -23.19 -9.81
N PRO A 171 41.26 -23.89 -8.97
CA PRO A 171 40.38 -23.17 -8.02
C PRO A 171 41.14 -22.32 -6.99
N HIS A 172 42.40 -22.67 -6.72
CA HIS A 172 43.29 -21.89 -5.82
C HIS A 172 43.70 -20.53 -6.37
N LEU A 173 43.50 -20.27 -7.67
CA LEU A 173 43.75 -18.98 -8.32
C LEU A 173 42.46 -18.12 -8.48
N ALA A 174 41.34 -18.64 -8.01
CA ALA A 174 40.04 -17.99 -8.10
C ALA A 174 39.40 -17.81 -6.72
N GLU A 175 38.34 -17.02 -6.64
CA GLU A 175 37.48 -16.91 -5.46
C GLU A 175 36.03 -17.00 -5.88
N ASN A 176 35.36 -18.10 -5.52
CA ASN A 176 33.96 -18.27 -5.79
C ASN A 176 33.12 -17.44 -4.83
N ALA A 177 32.41 -16.42 -5.35
CA ALA A 177 31.59 -15.50 -4.55
C ALA A 177 30.48 -16.25 -3.79
N VAL A 178 29.90 -17.30 -4.40
CA VAL A 178 28.85 -18.10 -3.74
C VAL A 178 29.44 -18.84 -2.53
N HIS A 179 30.58 -19.51 -2.69
CA HIS A 179 31.23 -20.22 -1.59
C HIS A 179 31.65 -19.28 -0.46
N LYS A 180 32.11 -18.05 -0.79
CA LYS A 180 32.41 -17.03 0.22
C LYS A 180 31.19 -16.53 0.97
N LEU A 181 30.05 -16.48 0.30
CA LEU A 181 28.79 -15.98 0.90
C LEU A 181 28.10 -17.00 1.79
N LEU A 182 28.20 -18.31 1.47
CA LEU A 182 27.50 -19.38 2.18
C LEU A 182 27.64 -19.37 3.71
N PRO A 183 28.83 -19.15 4.32
CA PRO A 183 28.96 -19.09 5.78
C PRO A 183 28.14 -17.96 6.40
N ALA A 184 28.10 -16.78 5.76
CA ALA A 184 27.33 -15.64 6.24
C ALA A 184 25.81 -15.92 6.14
N LEU A 185 25.37 -16.51 5.03
CA LEU A 185 23.97 -16.91 4.86
C LEU A 185 23.55 -17.99 5.86
N ALA A 186 24.42 -18.96 6.13
CA ALA A 186 24.16 -20.00 7.12
C ALA A 186 24.00 -19.41 8.54
N ALA A 187 24.85 -18.45 8.90
CA ALA A 187 24.77 -17.74 10.19
C ALA A 187 23.46 -16.94 10.30
N LEU A 188 23.07 -16.22 9.23
CA LEU A 188 21.82 -15.48 9.18
C LEU A 188 20.59 -16.40 9.28
N ALA A 189 20.61 -17.52 8.55
CA ALA A 189 19.51 -18.49 8.57
C ALA A 189 19.35 -19.18 9.94
N ALA A 190 20.42 -19.33 10.69
CA ALA A 190 20.41 -19.88 12.04
C ALA A 190 19.96 -18.88 13.12
N HIS A 191 19.99 -17.58 12.80
CA HIS A 191 19.55 -16.56 13.72
C HIS A 191 18.01 -16.51 13.79
N ARG A 192 17.46 -16.64 14.99
CA ARG A 192 16.03 -16.45 15.27
C ARG A 192 15.81 -15.02 15.74
N LEU A 193 14.98 -14.28 15.02
CA LEU A 193 14.49 -12.96 15.40
C LEU A 193 13.37 -13.08 16.45
#